data_a812b13e1f31e041c286ee2a12021828
#
_entry.id   a812b13e1f31e041c286ee2a12021828
#
_cell.length_a   1.000
_cell.length_b   1.000
_cell.length_c   1.000
_cell.angle_alpha   90.00
_cell.angle_beta   90.00
_cell.angle_gamma   90.00
#
_symmetry.space_group_name_H-M   'P 1'
#
loop_
_entity.id
_entity.type
_entity.pdbx_description
1 polymer ?
#
loop_
_entity_poly.entity_id
_entity_poly.type
_entity_poly.pdbx_seq_one_letter_code
_entity_poly.pdbx_strand_id
1 'polypeptide(L)'
;MKIALIEAKLAMDENEVPVGAILVQENNLIAQAHNQPIKKNDPTAHAEIEVLRRAGEKLKNYRFAKTTLYVTLEPCAMCLGAMIHARIERVVFGA
;
A
#
# COMPACT_ATOMS: atom_id res chain seq x y z
N MET A 1 -4.26 -6.90 -8.57
CA MET A 1 -3.19 -7.68 -7.93
C MET A 1 -1.90 -7.78 -8.78
N LYS A 2 -2.01 -7.84 -10.09
CA LYS A 2 -0.81 -7.86 -10.96
C LYS A 2 0.12 -6.67 -10.71
N ILE A 3 -0.43 -5.47 -10.60
CA ILE A 3 0.37 -4.26 -10.38
C ILE A 3 1.04 -4.32 -9.01
N ALA A 4 0.34 -4.84 -8.00
CA ALA A 4 0.92 -5.02 -6.67
C ALA A 4 2.10 -6.00 -6.70
N LEU A 5 2.01 -7.07 -7.51
CA LEU A 5 3.10 -8.01 -7.67
C LEU A 5 4.31 -7.39 -8.38
N ILE A 6 4.07 -6.51 -9.35
CA ILE A 6 5.14 -5.77 -10.01
C ILE A 6 5.86 -4.87 -8.99
N GLU A 7 5.10 -4.20 -8.12
CA GLU A 7 5.69 -3.38 -7.06
C GLU A 7 6.51 -4.23 -6.08
N ALA A 8 6.02 -5.44 -5.75
CA ALA A 8 6.77 -6.34 -4.89
C ALA A 8 8.12 -6.72 -5.50
N LYS A 9 8.16 -6.94 -6.81
CA LYS A 9 9.40 -7.23 -7.51
C LYS A 9 10.36 -6.04 -7.48
N LEU A 10 9.85 -4.82 -7.63
CA LEU A 10 10.67 -3.62 -7.52
C LEU A 10 11.30 -3.53 -6.13
N ALA A 11 10.56 -3.85 -5.07
CA ALA A 11 11.12 -3.88 -3.72
C ALA A 11 12.26 -4.91 -3.64
N MET A 12 12.07 -6.10 -4.19
CA MET A 12 13.08 -7.13 -4.19
C MET A 12 14.35 -6.68 -4.92
N ASP A 13 14.20 -5.98 -6.05
CA ASP A 13 15.32 -5.45 -6.82
C ASP A 13 16.08 -4.36 -6.04
N GLU A 14 15.44 -3.74 -5.07
CA GLU A 14 16.04 -2.73 -4.18
C GLU A 14 16.55 -3.33 -2.86
N ASN A 15 16.59 -4.65 -2.76
CA ASN A 15 16.99 -5.37 -1.52
C ASN A 15 16.06 -5.09 -0.34
N GLU A 16 14.81 -4.81 -0.61
CA GLU A 16 13.76 -4.68 0.40
C GLU A 16 12.93 -5.96 0.48
N VAL A 17 12.17 -6.11 1.56
CA VAL A 17 11.21 -7.22 1.63
C VAL A 17 10.20 -7.06 0.49
N PRO A 18 9.97 -8.11 -0.33
CA PRO A 18 9.17 -7.98 -1.55
C PRO A 18 7.66 -7.92 -1.27
N VAL A 19 7.19 -6.75 -0.89
CA VAL A 19 5.77 -6.49 -0.68
C VAL A 19 5.37 -5.30 -1.55
N GLY A 20 4.29 -5.46 -2.29
CA GLY A 20 3.72 -4.40 -3.12
C GLY A 20 2.25 -4.18 -2.78
N ALA A 21 1.78 -2.96 -2.97
CA ALA A 21 0.40 -2.60 -2.69
C ALA A 21 -0.12 -1.59 -3.71
N ILE A 22 -1.43 -1.67 -3.98
CA ILE A 22 -2.12 -0.66 -4.78
C ILE A 22 -3.42 -0.26 -4.09
N LEU A 23 -3.85 0.96 -4.32
CA LEU A 23 -5.15 1.45 -3.88
C LEU A 23 -6.00 1.78 -5.09
N VAL A 24 -7.21 1.22 -5.12
CA VAL A 24 -8.17 1.40 -6.21
C VAL A 24 -9.43 2.04 -5.65
N GLN A 25 -9.95 3.04 -6.34
CA GLN A 25 -11.21 3.70 -6.01
C GLN A 25 -12.11 3.66 -7.23
N GLU A 26 -13.26 2.99 -7.13
CA GLU A 26 -14.24 2.91 -8.21
C GLU A 26 -13.60 2.53 -9.56
N ASN A 27 -12.78 1.48 -9.54
CA ASN A 27 -12.05 0.93 -10.70
C ASN A 27 -10.91 1.81 -11.22
N ASN A 28 -10.57 2.89 -10.51
CA ASN A 28 -9.44 3.73 -10.88
C ASN A 28 -8.25 3.46 -9.97
N LEU A 29 -7.08 3.23 -10.55
CA LEU A 29 -5.86 3.09 -9.80
C LEU A 29 -5.46 4.46 -9.24
N ILE A 30 -5.45 4.58 -7.91
CA ILE A 30 -5.11 5.83 -7.24
C ILE A 30 -3.63 5.91 -6.93
N ALA A 31 -3.06 4.84 -6.39
CA ALA A 31 -1.65 4.84 -5.99
C ALA A 31 -1.09 3.42 -6.02
N GLN A 32 0.21 3.33 -6.17
CA GLN A 32 0.96 2.07 -6.10
C GLN A 32 2.26 2.31 -5.35
N ALA A 33 2.71 1.33 -4.61
CA ALA A 33 3.91 1.46 -3.80
C ALA A 33 4.46 0.09 -3.41
N HIS A 34 5.68 0.09 -2.89
CA HIS A 34 6.31 -1.12 -2.37
C HIS A 34 7.10 -0.79 -1.11
N ASN A 35 7.51 -1.83 -0.40
CA ASN A 35 8.28 -1.72 0.83
C ASN A 35 9.57 -0.94 0.60
N GLN A 36 9.82 0.07 1.43
CA GLN A 36 11.03 0.90 1.33
C GLN A 36 11.63 1.32 2.69
N PRO A 37 11.56 0.49 3.75
CA PRO A 37 12.11 0.90 5.05
C PRO A 37 13.59 1.22 5.00
N ILE A 38 14.38 0.44 4.28
CA ILE A 38 15.83 0.64 4.18
C ILE A 38 16.13 1.90 3.37
N LYS A 39 15.55 2.00 2.19
CA LYS A 39 15.78 3.13 1.29
C LYS A 39 15.40 4.47 1.91
N LYS A 40 14.31 4.50 2.66
CA LYS A 40 13.82 5.74 3.28
C LYS A 40 14.30 5.96 4.71
N ASN A 41 15.05 5.00 5.26
CA ASN A 41 15.43 5.04 6.67
C ASN A 41 14.21 5.24 7.58
N ASP A 42 13.14 4.52 7.29
CA ASP A 42 11.85 4.67 7.94
C ASP A 42 11.28 3.28 8.24
N PRO A 43 11.24 2.86 9.52
CA PRO A 43 10.74 1.52 9.86
C PRO A 43 9.25 1.34 9.56
N THR A 44 8.51 2.42 9.32
CA THR A 44 7.09 2.35 9.00
C THR A 44 6.82 2.35 7.49
N ALA A 45 7.84 2.42 6.64
CA ALA A 45 7.68 2.53 5.19
C ALA A 45 7.31 1.19 4.54
N HIS A 46 6.32 0.50 5.09
CA HIS A 46 5.72 -0.67 4.48
C HIS A 46 4.95 -0.27 3.22
N ALA A 47 4.76 -1.21 2.30
CA ALA A 47 4.04 -0.92 1.05
C ALA A 47 2.68 -0.27 1.30
N GLU A 48 1.94 -0.78 2.28
CA GLU A 48 0.61 -0.28 2.63
C GLU A 48 0.66 1.16 3.13
N ILE A 49 1.62 1.47 4.00
CA ILE A 49 1.80 2.84 4.51
C ILE A 49 2.17 3.78 3.37
N GLU A 50 3.09 3.36 2.51
CA GLU A 50 3.53 4.18 1.37
C GLU A 50 2.38 4.46 0.41
N VAL A 51 1.56 3.46 0.11
CA VAL A 51 0.43 3.64 -0.80
C VAL A 51 -0.62 4.57 -0.20
N LEU A 52 -0.86 4.50 1.11
CA LEU A 52 -1.79 5.42 1.79
C LEU A 52 -1.28 6.86 1.74
N ARG A 53 0.02 7.07 1.94
CA ARG A 53 0.61 8.41 1.85
C ARG A 53 0.48 8.99 0.45
N ARG A 54 0.78 8.19 -0.57
CA ARG A 54 0.64 8.63 -1.97
C ARG A 54 -0.81 8.91 -2.33
N ALA A 55 -1.74 8.09 -1.86
CA ALA A 55 -3.16 8.31 -2.08
C ALA A 55 -3.63 9.61 -1.42
N GLY A 56 -3.17 9.87 -0.20
CA GLY A 56 -3.51 11.10 0.52
C GLY A 56 -3.07 12.35 -0.24
N GLU A 57 -1.87 12.32 -0.79
CA GLU A 57 -1.36 13.42 -1.60
C GLU A 57 -2.18 13.61 -2.88
N LYS A 58 -2.51 12.51 -3.54
CA LYS A 58 -3.26 12.57 -4.80
C LYS A 58 -4.69 13.02 -4.61
N LEU A 59 -5.37 12.48 -3.60
CA LEU A 59 -6.77 12.78 -3.33
C LEU A 59 -6.96 14.03 -2.47
N LYS A 60 -5.87 14.52 -1.88
CA LYS A 60 -5.89 15.65 -0.95
C LYS A 60 -6.89 15.43 0.17
N ASN A 61 -6.88 14.22 0.71
CA ASN A 61 -7.78 13.80 1.76
C ASN A 61 -7.08 12.75 2.62
N TYR A 62 -7.46 12.62 3.88
CA TYR A 62 -6.92 11.61 4.77
C TYR A 62 -7.86 10.42 4.97
N ARG A 63 -9.05 10.47 4.39
CA ARG A 63 -10.03 9.38 4.37
C ARG A 63 -10.38 9.02 2.94
N PHE A 64 -10.41 7.72 2.65
CA PHE A 64 -10.54 7.24 1.28
C PHE A 64 -11.78 6.36 1.16
N ALA A 65 -12.94 7.00 0.94
CA ALA A 65 -14.20 6.29 0.75
C ALA A 65 -14.18 5.44 -0.53
N LYS A 66 -14.90 4.32 -0.49
CA LYS A 66 -15.10 3.43 -1.66
C LYS A 66 -13.80 2.94 -2.26
N THR A 67 -12.82 2.62 -1.42
CA THR A 67 -11.53 2.14 -1.87
C THR A 67 -11.30 0.68 -1.52
N THR A 68 -10.49 0.03 -2.35
CA THR A 68 -9.98 -1.31 -2.08
C THR A 68 -8.46 -1.26 -2.13
N LEU A 69 -7.81 -1.81 -1.10
CA LEU A 69 -6.37 -1.94 -1.06
C LEU A 69 -6.01 -3.38 -1.39
N TYR A 70 -5.17 -3.56 -2.41
CA TYR A 70 -4.61 -4.84 -2.76
C TYR A 70 -3.16 -4.89 -2.31
N VAL A 71 -2.78 -5.91 -1.58
CA VAL A 71 -1.41 -6.08 -1.10
C VAL A 71 -0.98 -7.53 -1.26
N THR A 72 0.28 -7.75 -1.58
CA THR A 72 0.78 -9.09 -1.92
C THR A 72 0.99 -9.99 -0.71
N LEU A 73 1.00 -9.44 0.49
CA LEU A 73 1.22 -10.17 1.73
C LEU A 73 0.24 -9.67 2.79
N GLU A 74 -0.16 -10.54 3.71
CA GLU A 74 -1.07 -10.17 4.80
C GLU A 74 -0.52 -8.96 5.58
N PRO A 75 -1.32 -7.91 5.77
CA PRO A 75 -0.86 -6.71 6.46
C PRO A 75 -0.57 -6.96 7.94
N CYS A 76 0.43 -6.25 8.47
CA CYS A 76 0.74 -6.28 9.90
C CYS A 76 -0.23 -5.39 10.68
N ALA A 77 -0.15 -5.45 12.02
CA ALA A 77 -1.04 -4.67 12.90
C ALA A 77 -0.95 -3.16 12.66
N MET A 78 0.25 -2.64 12.42
CA MET A 78 0.45 -1.22 12.14
C MET A 78 -0.31 -0.80 10.87
N CYS A 79 -0.17 -1.59 9.81
CA CYS A 79 -0.83 -1.31 8.53
C CYS A 79 -2.34 -1.44 8.63
N LEU A 80 -2.84 -2.45 9.34
CA LEU A 80 -4.28 -2.59 9.58
C LEU A 80 -4.83 -1.37 10.32
N GLY A 81 -4.12 -0.89 11.35
CA GLY A 81 -4.51 0.32 12.06
C GLY A 81 -4.58 1.53 11.15
N ALA A 82 -3.57 1.71 10.30
CA ALA A 82 -3.54 2.80 9.34
C ALA A 82 -4.70 2.73 8.36
N MET A 83 -5.04 1.54 7.88
CA MET A 83 -6.16 1.33 6.96
C MET A 83 -7.50 1.68 7.61
N ILE A 84 -7.67 1.36 8.89
CA ILE A 84 -8.88 1.72 9.64
C ILE A 84 -8.99 3.24 9.74
N HIS A 85 -7.90 3.92 10.08
CA HIS A 85 -7.89 5.38 10.15
C HIS A 85 -8.18 6.03 8.79
N ALA A 86 -7.69 5.42 7.70
CA ALA A 86 -7.90 5.91 6.34
C ALA A 86 -9.30 5.58 5.79
N ARG A 87 -10.08 4.75 6.49
CA ARG A 87 -11.41 4.33 6.05
C ARG A 87 -11.39 3.52 4.76
N ILE A 88 -10.39 2.66 4.60
CA ILE A 88 -10.36 1.72 3.48
C ILE A 88 -11.55 0.78 3.59
N GLU A 89 -12.31 0.63 2.51
CA GLU A 89 -13.54 -0.18 2.52
C GLU A 89 -13.23 -1.67 2.48
N ARG A 90 -12.26 -2.10 1.69
CA ARG A 90 -11.94 -3.50 1.50
C ARG A 90 -10.44 -3.71 1.36
N VAL A 91 -9.94 -4.79 1.95
CA VAL A 91 -8.54 -5.19 1.82
C VAL A 91 -8.48 -6.58 1.19
N VAL A 92 -7.70 -6.73 0.14
CA VAL A 92 -7.45 -8.00 -0.52
C VAL A 92 -5.95 -8.27 -0.43
N PHE A 93 -5.57 -9.40 0.15
CA PHE A 93 -4.16 -9.74 0.26
C PHE A 93 -3.87 -11.11 -0.35
N GLY A 94 -2.60 -11.29 -0.71
CA GLY A 94 -2.13 -12.55 -1.25
C GLY A 94 -1.86 -13.58 -0.16
N ALA A 95 -0.70 -14.12 -0.12
CA ALA A 95 -0.36 -15.20 0.83
C ALA A 95 -0.24 -14.73 2.29
#